data_aeb13483ddcd27503d214983f6d505c5
#
_entry.id   aeb13483ddcd27503d214983f6d505c5
#
_cell.length_a   1.000
_cell.length_b   1.000
_cell.length_c   1.000
_cell.angle_alpha   90.00
_cell.angle_beta   90.00
_cell.angle_gamma   90.00
#
_symmetry.space_group_name_H-M   'P 1'
#
loop_
_entity.id
_entity.type
_entity.pdbx_description
1 polymer ?
#
loop_
_entity_poly.entity_id
_entity_poly.type
_entity_poly.pdbx_seq_one_letter_code
_entity_poly.pdbx_strand_id
1 'polypeptide(L)'
;MPKPLFSRQTSAFQIAVALIGGMLMGLTPAPTEAWFLGWFALVPLWVLVRQKEAGARLLIPIALAWGLGYYGLTLFWITGVHPMTWMGVPWLASIAIALFCWIFITLWGTALAVVWSLAIAFLSRRARSFSPLLFVLIGVALWCGLEALWSAGPLWWSSLAYTQSPHNLAILQLSQLSGPSTVTATIVAVNGFIAEAWLSYSKQGSRGAGETRRQFRIQNSEFRIRNHSSLITPSSNYLKPATLISIALGLLVSLHLIGLGMYSRPVSQSEDQAIKIGIIQGNIPNKIKLYPEGKRRAIEGYTNGYKTLADQGLDAVLTPEGALPFYQSKLMRSSFVSAVEEKGVIAWVGAFGDRETGYSNSLFTITSTGEQRRQRAEGRGQRNSLSAESTSRRRADREQASGFLTELCLVAPSQEESGSPSELLLLPPASCFLPSERSEVEIFSRYDKVKLVPLGEYIPFEQYLGGIVGRLSPLEARLRPGNPTQTFETPFGKAIVGICYETAFAKHFQRQAARGGEFILGPSNDDHYSETMPAQHHALDVMHAIENDRWAARATNTGYSAIVNPRGRTLWISSMNTYELHADTIYRRQTQTLYVRWGDWLTLVLLGLGAIGWFVGSPR
;
A
#
# COMPACT_ATOMS: atom_id res chain seq x y z
N MET A 1 -28.34 42.80 8.34
CA MET A 1 -27.41 42.00 7.51
C MET A 1 -26.44 41.30 8.44
N PRO A 2 -26.30 39.99 8.40
CA PRO A 2 -25.36 39.28 9.25
C PRO A 2 -23.93 39.72 8.90
N LYS A 3 -23.17 40.08 9.91
CA LYS A 3 -21.73 40.35 9.78
C LYS A 3 -21.06 39.08 9.23
N PRO A 4 -20.06 39.17 8.33
CA PRO A 4 -19.37 37.99 7.87
C PRO A 4 -18.84 37.22 9.09
N LEU A 5 -19.20 35.94 9.18
CA LEU A 5 -19.01 35.05 10.34
C LEU A 5 -17.55 34.97 10.84
N PHE A 6 -16.56 35.43 10.06
CA PHE A 6 -15.15 35.26 10.35
C PHE A 6 -14.31 36.56 10.51
N SER A 7 -14.92 37.77 10.50
CA SER A 7 -14.14 39.01 10.43
C SER A 7 -13.58 39.56 11.77
N ARG A 8 -13.82 38.94 12.92
CA ARG A 8 -13.24 39.22 14.25
C ARG A 8 -13.20 37.98 15.14
N GLN A 9 -12.87 36.82 14.60
CA GLN A 9 -12.82 35.61 15.40
C GLN A 9 -11.53 35.61 16.24
N THR A 10 -11.65 35.19 17.49
CA THR A 10 -10.52 34.95 18.36
C THR A 10 -9.61 33.89 17.76
N SER A 11 -8.30 34.00 17.99
CA SER A 11 -7.33 32.98 17.54
C SER A 11 -7.72 31.57 17.97
N ALA A 12 -8.34 31.44 19.15
CA ALA A 12 -8.84 30.17 19.66
C ALA A 12 -9.94 29.55 18.77
N PHE A 13 -10.86 30.37 18.26
CA PHE A 13 -11.90 29.88 17.36
C PHE A 13 -11.33 29.36 16.03
N GLN A 14 -10.33 30.05 15.45
CA GLN A 14 -9.69 29.61 14.20
C GLN A 14 -8.94 28.29 14.40
N ILE A 15 -8.26 28.12 15.53
CA ILE A 15 -7.58 26.87 15.90
C ILE A 15 -8.62 25.75 16.09
N ALA A 16 -9.74 26.01 16.77
CA ALA A 16 -10.81 25.02 16.94
C ALA A 16 -11.43 24.60 15.61
N VAL A 17 -11.70 25.52 14.70
CA VAL A 17 -12.22 25.23 13.35
C VAL A 17 -11.24 24.37 12.54
N ALA A 18 -9.93 24.65 12.64
CA ALA A 18 -8.91 23.84 12.01
C ALA A 18 -8.86 22.43 12.61
N LEU A 19 -8.88 22.31 13.92
CA LEU A 19 -8.90 21.02 14.63
C LEU A 19 -10.12 20.17 14.20
N ILE A 20 -11.30 20.77 14.18
CA ILE A 20 -12.53 20.08 13.73
C ILE A 20 -12.38 19.59 12.29
N GLY A 21 -11.86 20.44 11.37
CA GLY A 21 -11.59 20.01 10.01
C GLY A 21 -10.61 18.82 9.94
N GLY A 22 -9.56 18.86 10.73
CA GLY A 22 -8.62 17.73 10.86
C GLY A 22 -9.29 16.47 11.43
N MET A 23 -10.10 16.60 12.47
CA MET A 23 -10.86 15.48 13.04
C MET A 23 -11.84 14.86 12.02
N LEU A 24 -12.56 15.68 11.25
CA LEU A 24 -13.42 15.20 10.17
C LEU A 24 -12.62 14.41 9.13
N MET A 25 -11.42 14.86 8.77
CA MET A 25 -10.54 14.10 7.90
C MET A 25 -10.06 12.80 8.57
N GLY A 26 -9.78 12.82 9.88
CA GLY A 26 -9.36 11.65 10.66
C GLY A 26 -10.44 10.58 10.82
N LEU A 27 -11.71 10.92 10.63
CA LEU A 27 -12.83 9.99 10.63
C LEU A 27 -13.08 9.31 9.26
N THR A 28 -12.34 9.71 8.21
CA THR A 28 -12.54 9.15 6.88
C THR A 28 -11.98 7.74 6.69
N PRO A 29 -10.80 7.34 7.26
CA PRO A 29 -10.35 5.96 7.16
C PRO A 29 -11.04 5.05 8.20
N ALA A 30 -10.78 3.76 8.07
CA ALA A 30 -11.23 2.78 9.04
C ALA A 30 -10.79 3.14 10.50
N PRO A 31 -11.58 2.84 11.51
CA PRO A 31 -12.80 2.03 11.51
C PRO A 31 -14.09 2.81 11.24
N THR A 32 -14.04 4.14 11.22
CA THR A 32 -15.26 4.97 11.05
C THR A 32 -15.72 5.02 9.61
N GLU A 33 -14.77 5.04 8.65
CA GLU A 33 -15.00 4.94 7.22
C GLU A 33 -15.95 6.00 6.63
N ALA A 34 -16.00 7.18 7.27
CA ALA A 34 -16.82 8.31 6.81
C ALA A 34 -16.17 9.02 5.60
N TRP A 35 -15.85 8.25 4.55
CA TRP A 35 -15.07 8.66 3.38
C TRP A 35 -15.58 9.93 2.69
N PHE A 36 -16.89 10.19 2.73
CA PHE A 36 -17.51 11.38 2.15
C PHE A 36 -17.05 12.69 2.82
N LEU A 37 -16.58 12.65 4.07
CA LEU A 37 -16.04 13.83 4.77
C LEU A 37 -14.76 14.33 4.11
N GLY A 38 -13.99 13.48 3.46
CA GLY A 38 -12.75 13.84 2.77
C GLY A 38 -12.93 14.91 1.69
N TRP A 39 -14.16 15.05 1.14
CA TRP A 39 -14.46 16.02 0.10
C TRP A 39 -14.55 17.48 0.57
N PHE A 40 -14.58 17.73 1.89
CA PHE A 40 -14.66 19.09 2.44
C PHE A 40 -13.86 19.30 3.72
N ALA A 41 -13.26 18.26 4.30
CA ALA A 41 -12.56 18.35 5.57
C ALA A 41 -11.24 19.17 5.52
N LEU A 42 -10.66 19.38 4.32
CA LEU A 42 -9.49 20.24 4.13
C LEU A 42 -9.89 21.72 3.92
N VAL A 43 -11.16 22.02 3.59
CA VAL A 43 -11.64 23.38 3.34
C VAL A 43 -11.34 24.35 4.49
N PRO A 44 -11.59 24.01 5.77
CA PRO A 44 -11.27 24.89 6.89
C PRO A 44 -9.80 25.31 6.93
N LEU A 45 -8.88 24.36 6.78
CA LEU A 45 -7.44 24.67 6.76
C LEU A 45 -7.10 25.59 5.59
N TRP A 46 -7.56 25.26 4.38
CA TRP A 46 -7.30 26.06 3.17
C TRP A 46 -7.76 27.51 3.33
N VAL A 47 -9.01 27.71 3.80
CA VAL A 47 -9.58 29.05 4.01
C VAL A 47 -8.78 29.86 5.03
N LEU A 48 -8.46 29.26 6.17
CA LEU A 48 -7.71 29.93 7.25
C LEU A 48 -6.29 30.32 6.81
N VAL A 49 -5.60 29.44 6.08
CA VAL A 49 -4.25 29.68 5.55
C VAL A 49 -4.24 30.79 4.48
N ARG A 50 -5.31 30.91 3.70
CA ARG A 50 -5.44 31.92 2.62
C ARG A 50 -5.93 33.27 3.10
N GLN A 51 -6.50 33.36 4.31
CA GLN A 51 -6.92 34.63 4.88
C GLN A 51 -5.70 35.50 5.24
N LYS A 52 -5.70 36.76 4.80
CA LYS A 52 -4.58 37.71 4.98
C LYS A 52 -4.33 38.12 6.42
N GLU A 53 -5.31 37.91 7.29
CA GLU A 53 -5.30 38.39 8.67
C GLU A 53 -4.54 37.48 9.63
N ALA A 54 -4.31 36.20 9.25
CA ALA A 54 -3.49 35.31 10.06
C ALA A 54 -2.02 35.69 9.93
N GLY A 55 -1.50 36.40 10.92
CA GLY A 55 -0.05 36.65 11.06
C GLY A 55 0.71 35.32 11.09
N ALA A 56 1.98 35.30 10.72
CA ALA A 56 2.82 34.09 10.73
C ALA A 56 2.77 33.32 12.06
N ARG A 57 2.57 34.04 13.18
CA ARG A 57 2.44 33.45 14.52
C ARG A 57 1.20 32.58 14.73
N LEU A 58 0.11 32.84 13.99
CA LEU A 58 -1.13 32.05 14.11
C LEU A 58 -1.22 30.91 13.10
N LEU A 59 -0.48 31.01 12.00
CA LEU A 59 -0.51 30.02 10.92
C LEU A 59 -0.05 28.63 11.36
N ILE A 60 1.06 28.58 12.12
CA ILE A 60 1.61 27.31 12.62
C ILE A 60 0.63 26.63 13.59
N PRO A 61 0.07 27.28 14.61
CA PRO A 61 -0.96 26.68 15.47
C PRO A 61 -2.19 26.16 14.71
N ILE A 62 -2.66 26.87 13.68
CA ILE A 62 -3.77 26.44 12.83
C ILE A 62 -3.43 25.14 12.08
N ALA A 63 -2.25 25.11 11.43
CA ALA A 63 -1.81 23.95 10.69
C ALA A 63 -1.53 22.74 11.61
N LEU A 64 -0.93 22.99 12.77
CA LEU A 64 -0.75 21.97 13.81
C LEU A 64 -2.09 21.40 14.28
N ALA A 65 -3.08 22.25 14.57
CA ALA A 65 -4.38 21.79 15.04
C ALA A 65 -5.06 20.88 14.01
N TRP A 66 -5.07 21.26 12.73
CA TRP A 66 -5.63 20.41 11.68
C TRP A 66 -4.88 19.09 11.55
N GLY A 67 -3.54 19.14 11.51
CA GLY A 67 -2.70 17.95 11.39
C GLY A 67 -2.86 17.00 12.59
N LEU A 68 -2.89 17.54 13.82
CA LEU A 68 -3.13 16.77 15.04
C LEU A 68 -4.51 16.09 15.00
N GLY A 69 -5.54 16.79 14.53
CA GLY A 69 -6.87 16.21 14.35
C GLY A 69 -6.86 15.04 13.36
N TYR A 70 -6.24 15.21 12.20
CA TYR A 70 -6.20 14.18 11.16
C TYR A 70 -5.30 13.00 11.56
N TYR A 71 -4.01 13.25 11.70
CA TYR A 71 -3.04 12.18 11.96
C TYR A 71 -3.19 11.58 13.36
N GLY A 72 -3.60 12.38 14.34
CA GLY A 72 -3.83 11.90 15.71
C GLY A 72 -4.93 10.86 15.77
N LEU A 73 -6.07 11.07 15.11
CA LEU A 73 -7.16 10.10 15.04
C LEU A 73 -6.79 8.90 14.15
N THR A 74 -6.29 9.15 12.95
CA THR A 74 -5.95 8.09 11.98
C THR A 74 -4.91 7.11 12.53
N LEU A 75 -3.95 7.59 13.33
CA LEU A 75 -2.83 6.80 13.85
C LEU A 75 -2.99 6.41 15.33
N PHE A 76 -4.16 6.65 15.92
CA PHE A 76 -4.39 6.33 17.34
C PHE A 76 -4.20 4.84 17.66
N TRP A 77 -4.40 3.97 16.70
CA TRP A 77 -4.19 2.53 16.81
C TRP A 77 -2.77 2.15 17.26
N ILE A 78 -1.77 3.01 17.05
CA ILE A 78 -0.37 2.79 17.50
C ILE A 78 -0.31 2.64 19.02
N THR A 79 -1.23 3.25 19.77
CA THR A 79 -1.30 3.07 21.22
C THR A 79 -1.62 1.62 21.63
N GLY A 80 -2.14 0.81 20.72
CA GLY A 80 -2.43 -0.61 20.92
C GLY A 80 -1.19 -1.49 21.16
N VAL A 81 0.03 -0.98 20.95
CA VAL A 81 1.26 -1.70 21.36
C VAL A 81 1.37 -1.84 22.88
N HIS A 82 0.65 -1.04 23.65
CA HIS A 82 0.49 -1.22 25.09
C HIS A 82 -0.56 -2.32 25.39
N PRO A 83 -0.32 -3.22 26.39
CA PRO A 83 0.84 -3.33 27.28
C PRO A 83 1.98 -4.20 26.69
N MET A 84 3.24 -3.74 26.88
CA MET A 84 4.45 -4.49 26.50
C MET A 84 5.04 -5.30 27.68
N THR A 85 4.22 -5.61 28.69
CA THR A 85 4.66 -6.33 29.91
C THR A 85 5.16 -7.73 29.61
N TRP A 86 4.64 -8.36 28.57
CA TRP A 86 5.12 -9.68 28.09
C TRP A 86 6.57 -9.64 27.52
N MET A 87 7.07 -8.45 27.18
CA MET A 87 8.48 -8.22 26.80
C MET A 87 9.35 -7.78 27.99
N GLY A 88 8.83 -7.82 29.21
CA GLY A 88 9.55 -7.37 30.39
C GLY A 88 9.55 -5.85 30.60
N VAL A 89 8.80 -5.08 29.82
CA VAL A 89 8.66 -3.62 29.98
C VAL A 89 7.68 -3.32 31.11
N PRO A 90 8.07 -2.53 32.14
CA PRO A 90 7.16 -2.11 33.20
C PRO A 90 5.91 -1.40 32.64
N TRP A 91 4.77 -1.60 33.27
CA TRP A 91 3.47 -1.13 32.77
C TRP A 91 3.43 0.39 32.47
N LEU A 92 3.93 1.22 33.40
CA LEU A 92 4.02 2.68 33.19
C LEU A 92 4.99 3.07 32.07
N ALA A 93 6.12 2.37 31.95
CA ALA A 93 7.06 2.59 30.85
C ALA A 93 6.42 2.23 29.50
N SER A 94 5.63 1.16 29.45
CA SER A 94 4.89 0.75 28.25
C SER A 94 3.87 1.82 27.79
N ILE A 95 3.16 2.48 28.73
CA ILE A 95 2.29 3.62 28.40
C ILE A 95 3.11 4.76 27.81
N ALA A 96 4.20 5.14 28.49
CA ALA A 96 5.04 6.24 28.04
C ALA A 96 5.60 6.00 26.63
N ILE A 97 6.04 4.77 26.32
CA ILE A 97 6.52 4.39 24.98
C ILE A 97 5.40 4.46 23.94
N ALA A 98 4.21 3.91 24.25
CA ALA A 98 3.08 3.92 23.32
C ALA A 98 2.62 5.35 22.99
N LEU A 99 2.51 6.21 24.00
CA LEU A 99 2.19 7.64 23.82
C LEU A 99 3.29 8.38 23.07
N PHE A 100 4.56 8.12 23.37
CA PHE A 100 5.67 8.71 22.63
C PHE A 100 5.62 8.34 21.15
N CYS A 101 5.44 7.07 20.82
CA CYS A 101 5.32 6.60 19.44
C CYS A 101 4.14 7.27 18.72
N TRP A 102 2.98 7.33 19.35
CA TRP A 102 1.79 7.95 18.78
C TRP A 102 1.97 9.46 18.57
N ILE A 103 2.49 10.20 19.57
CA ILE A 103 2.74 11.63 19.46
C ILE A 103 3.78 11.91 18.37
N PHE A 104 4.88 11.15 18.36
CA PHE A 104 5.96 11.34 17.40
C PHE A 104 5.49 11.15 15.95
N ILE A 105 4.78 10.05 15.65
CA ILE A 105 4.31 9.79 14.29
C ILE A 105 3.17 10.75 13.88
N THR A 106 2.33 11.17 14.82
CA THR A 106 1.30 12.19 14.60
C THR A 106 1.95 13.53 14.22
N LEU A 107 2.99 13.96 14.94
CA LEU A 107 3.74 15.18 14.63
C LEU A 107 4.49 15.07 13.30
N TRP A 108 5.02 13.88 12.97
CA TRP A 108 5.65 13.63 11.68
C TRP A 108 4.67 13.82 10.51
N GLY A 109 3.47 13.23 10.60
CA GLY A 109 2.41 13.46 9.62
C GLY A 109 1.95 14.92 9.59
N THR A 110 1.75 15.52 10.76
CA THR A 110 1.35 16.92 10.91
C THR A 110 2.35 17.89 10.27
N ALA A 111 3.65 17.56 10.26
CA ALA A 111 4.67 18.39 9.62
C ALA A 111 4.39 18.58 8.12
N LEU A 112 3.81 17.60 7.42
CA LEU A 112 3.37 17.75 6.02
C LEU A 112 2.33 18.89 5.90
N ALA A 113 1.29 18.86 6.73
CA ALA A 113 0.24 19.90 6.72
C ALA A 113 0.80 21.30 7.06
N VAL A 114 1.76 21.37 8.00
CA VAL A 114 2.45 22.62 8.37
C VAL A 114 3.27 23.15 7.19
N VAL A 115 4.09 22.32 6.55
CA VAL A 115 4.92 22.73 5.40
C VAL A 115 4.03 23.19 4.24
N TRP A 116 2.96 22.44 3.93
CA TRP A 116 1.99 22.83 2.91
C TRP A 116 1.35 24.17 3.22
N SER A 117 0.90 24.38 4.47
CA SER A 117 0.26 25.62 4.91
C SER A 117 1.21 26.83 4.83
N LEU A 118 2.45 26.65 5.24
CA LEU A 118 3.48 27.70 5.15
C LEU A 118 3.76 28.07 3.69
N ALA A 119 3.88 27.07 2.81
CA ALA A 119 4.10 27.29 1.39
C ALA A 119 2.92 28.05 0.75
N ILE A 120 1.67 27.63 0.98
CA ILE A 120 0.48 28.31 0.46
C ILE A 120 0.37 29.74 1.01
N ALA A 121 0.64 29.97 2.29
CA ALA A 121 0.60 31.31 2.87
C ALA A 121 1.70 32.23 2.30
N PHE A 122 2.91 31.70 2.10
CA PHE A 122 4.01 32.43 1.46
C PHE A 122 3.63 32.86 0.04
N LEU A 123 3.12 31.92 -0.76
CA LEU A 123 2.68 32.18 -2.12
C LEU A 123 1.52 33.18 -2.17
N SER A 124 0.57 33.09 -1.24
CA SER A 124 -0.57 34.01 -1.14
C SER A 124 -0.18 35.47 -0.86
N ARG A 125 0.93 35.69 -0.16
CA ARG A 125 1.43 37.03 0.14
C ARG A 125 2.14 37.66 -1.05
N ARG A 126 2.88 36.85 -1.84
CA ARG A 126 3.64 37.33 -3.01
C ARG A 126 2.78 37.46 -4.28
N ALA A 127 1.82 36.58 -4.47
CA ALA A 127 1.04 36.43 -5.70
C ALA A 127 -0.38 36.99 -5.59
N ARG A 128 -0.50 38.31 -5.35
CA ARG A 128 -1.80 38.99 -5.14
C ARG A 128 -2.70 38.97 -6.38
N SER A 129 -2.16 38.74 -7.56
CA SER A 129 -2.88 38.72 -8.85
C SER A 129 -3.27 37.32 -9.33
N PHE A 130 -2.88 36.26 -8.65
CA PHE A 130 -3.15 34.90 -9.07
C PHE A 130 -4.66 34.59 -9.08
N SER A 131 -5.08 33.89 -10.13
CA SER A 131 -6.45 33.39 -10.22
C SER A 131 -6.70 32.27 -9.19
N PRO A 132 -7.95 32.06 -8.76
CA PRO A 132 -8.31 30.92 -7.92
C PRO A 132 -7.88 29.58 -8.50
N LEU A 133 -7.98 29.39 -9.83
CA LEU A 133 -7.54 28.18 -10.52
C LEU A 133 -6.06 27.89 -10.30
N LEU A 134 -5.21 28.92 -10.41
CA LEU A 134 -3.78 28.75 -10.20
C LEU A 134 -3.44 28.40 -8.74
N PHE A 135 -4.17 28.98 -7.77
CA PHE A 135 -4.01 28.62 -6.37
C PHE A 135 -4.40 27.17 -6.10
N VAL A 136 -5.50 26.69 -6.71
CA VAL A 136 -5.90 25.27 -6.59
C VAL A 136 -4.84 24.38 -7.21
N LEU A 137 -4.36 24.69 -8.42
CA LEU A 137 -3.29 23.91 -9.07
C LEU A 137 -2.03 23.81 -8.20
N ILE A 138 -1.56 24.94 -7.68
CA ILE A 138 -0.36 24.98 -6.83
C ILE A 138 -0.60 24.22 -5.51
N GLY A 139 -1.78 24.37 -4.89
CA GLY A 139 -2.14 23.67 -3.67
C GLY A 139 -2.14 22.15 -3.84
N VAL A 140 -2.69 21.66 -4.96
CA VAL A 140 -2.68 20.25 -5.36
C VAL A 140 -1.26 19.77 -5.60
N ALA A 141 -0.48 20.51 -6.41
CA ALA A 141 0.90 20.16 -6.74
C ALA A 141 1.79 20.03 -5.49
N LEU A 142 1.67 21.00 -4.57
CA LEU A 142 2.42 20.97 -3.31
C LEU A 142 2.01 19.81 -2.43
N TRP A 143 0.70 19.49 -2.32
CA TRP A 143 0.26 18.38 -1.47
C TRP A 143 0.76 17.04 -2.02
N CYS A 144 0.54 16.77 -3.32
CA CYS A 144 1.02 15.56 -3.96
C CYS A 144 2.56 15.43 -3.89
N GLY A 145 3.29 16.54 -4.10
CA GLY A 145 4.74 16.56 -3.99
C GLY A 145 5.23 16.24 -2.56
N LEU A 146 4.57 16.77 -1.55
CA LEU A 146 4.89 16.48 -0.15
C LEU A 146 4.55 15.03 0.22
N GLU A 147 3.38 14.49 -0.20
CA GLU A 147 3.08 13.08 0.02
C GLU A 147 4.11 12.16 -0.67
N ALA A 148 4.52 12.47 -1.88
CA ALA A 148 5.56 11.72 -2.58
C ALA A 148 6.90 11.75 -1.83
N LEU A 149 7.27 12.90 -1.24
CA LEU A 149 8.47 13.05 -0.42
C LEU A 149 8.38 12.26 0.88
N TRP A 150 7.27 12.38 1.63
CA TRP A 150 7.05 11.68 2.90
C TRP A 150 6.98 10.15 2.70
N SER A 151 6.33 9.67 1.63
CA SER A 151 6.22 8.25 1.31
C SER A 151 7.54 7.60 0.91
N ALA A 152 8.54 8.38 0.53
CA ALA A 152 9.89 7.86 0.30
C ALA A 152 10.62 7.50 1.59
N GLY A 153 10.22 8.11 2.73
CA GLY A 153 10.80 7.89 4.05
C GLY A 153 10.33 6.59 4.71
N PRO A 154 10.94 6.23 5.86
CA PRO A 154 10.59 5.01 6.58
C PRO A 154 9.32 5.13 7.42
N LEU A 155 8.85 6.34 7.72
CA LEU A 155 7.72 6.63 8.61
C LEU A 155 6.52 7.08 7.78
N TRP A 156 5.94 6.15 7.02
CA TRP A 156 4.80 6.42 6.17
C TRP A 156 3.65 5.45 6.45
N TRP A 157 2.43 5.97 6.55
CA TRP A 157 1.22 5.15 6.69
C TRP A 157 0.03 5.75 5.95
N SER A 158 -0.17 7.08 6.04
CA SER A 158 -1.42 7.72 5.64
C SER A 158 -1.23 8.66 4.44
N SER A 159 -1.86 8.34 3.30
CA SER A 159 -2.14 9.27 2.20
C SER A 159 -3.58 9.75 2.28
N LEU A 160 -3.89 10.94 1.76
CA LEU A 160 -5.29 11.37 1.60
C LEU A 160 -6.08 10.42 0.69
N ALA A 161 -5.43 9.76 -0.26
CA ALA A 161 -6.08 8.77 -1.11
C ALA A 161 -6.74 7.65 -0.31
N TYR A 162 -6.12 7.22 0.79
CA TYR A 162 -6.64 6.12 1.63
C TYR A 162 -7.91 6.48 2.37
N THR A 163 -8.26 7.76 2.48
CA THR A 163 -9.53 8.23 3.04
C THR A 163 -10.75 7.78 2.24
N GLN A 164 -10.57 7.33 1.01
CA GLN A 164 -11.64 6.85 0.13
C GLN A 164 -11.76 5.31 0.15
N SER A 165 -10.77 4.60 0.67
CA SER A 165 -10.72 3.14 0.72
C SER A 165 -11.34 2.62 2.03
N PRO A 166 -12.09 1.49 1.97
CA PRO A 166 -12.34 0.60 0.83
C PRO A 166 -13.62 0.92 0.03
N HIS A 167 -14.38 1.97 0.37
CA HIS A 167 -15.78 2.11 -0.07
C HIS A 167 -15.98 2.85 -1.39
N ASN A 168 -15.24 3.94 -1.63
CA ASN A 168 -15.43 4.73 -2.84
C ASN A 168 -14.67 4.13 -4.04
N LEU A 169 -15.07 2.90 -4.42
CA LEU A 169 -14.39 2.13 -5.46
C LEU A 169 -14.33 2.86 -6.81
N ALA A 170 -15.32 3.70 -7.12
CA ALA A 170 -15.32 4.48 -8.35
C ALA A 170 -14.10 5.43 -8.39
N ILE A 171 -13.89 6.23 -7.37
CA ILE A 171 -12.75 7.16 -7.30
C ILE A 171 -11.42 6.42 -7.20
N LEU A 172 -11.38 5.30 -6.47
CA LEU A 172 -10.17 4.50 -6.32
C LEU A 172 -9.66 3.93 -7.66
N GLN A 173 -10.55 3.67 -8.65
CA GLN A 173 -10.09 3.23 -9.98
C GLN A 173 -9.14 4.24 -10.65
N LEU A 174 -9.24 5.52 -10.33
CA LEU A 174 -8.36 6.55 -10.88
C LEU A 174 -6.89 6.34 -10.47
N SER A 175 -6.64 5.59 -9.39
CA SER A 175 -5.27 5.26 -8.98
C SER A 175 -4.51 4.41 -10.01
N GLN A 176 -5.20 3.75 -10.94
CA GLN A 176 -4.58 3.10 -12.11
C GLN A 176 -3.83 4.08 -13.03
N LEU A 177 -4.13 5.39 -12.96
CA LEU A 177 -3.48 6.41 -13.80
C LEU A 177 -2.10 6.79 -13.26
N SER A 178 -2.00 7.14 -11.98
CA SER A 178 -0.73 7.60 -11.36
C SER A 178 -0.61 7.21 -9.87
N GLY A 179 -1.24 6.11 -9.46
CA GLY A 179 -1.25 5.65 -8.08
C GLY A 179 -2.07 6.53 -7.14
N PRO A 180 -1.77 6.51 -5.84
CA PRO A 180 -2.51 7.26 -4.82
C PRO A 180 -2.59 8.75 -5.11
N SER A 181 -1.57 9.33 -5.75
CA SER A 181 -1.50 10.76 -6.06
C SER A 181 -2.68 11.25 -6.91
N THR A 182 -3.25 10.41 -7.79
CA THR A 182 -4.43 10.78 -8.58
C THR A 182 -5.65 11.03 -7.70
N VAL A 183 -5.88 10.17 -6.73
CA VAL A 183 -7.00 10.30 -5.77
C VAL A 183 -6.75 11.48 -4.82
N THR A 184 -5.53 11.61 -4.28
CA THR A 184 -5.12 12.78 -3.48
C THR A 184 -5.33 14.08 -4.23
N ALA A 185 -4.86 14.17 -5.49
CA ALA A 185 -5.04 15.37 -6.32
C ALA A 185 -6.53 15.73 -6.48
N THR A 186 -7.39 14.74 -6.68
CA THR A 186 -8.82 14.95 -6.79
C THR A 186 -9.42 15.52 -5.51
N ILE A 187 -9.10 14.93 -4.36
CA ILE A 187 -9.58 15.38 -3.04
C ILE A 187 -9.14 16.82 -2.78
N VAL A 188 -7.84 17.11 -2.96
CA VAL A 188 -7.28 18.44 -2.71
C VAL A 188 -7.84 19.46 -3.67
N ALA A 189 -8.06 19.13 -4.95
CA ALA A 189 -8.66 20.02 -5.94
C ALA A 189 -10.11 20.40 -5.59
N VAL A 190 -10.95 19.41 -5.26
CA VAL A 190 -12.35 19.67 -4.86
C VAL A 190 -12.40 20.56 -3.62
N ASN A 191 -11.63 20.23 -2.57
CA ASN A 191 -11.53 21.05 -1.36
C ASN A 191 -11.03 22.47 -1.68
N GLY A 192 -10.02 22.60 -2.55
CA GLY A 192 -9.47 23.87 -2.98
C GLY A 192 -10.51 24.76 -3.71
N PHE A 193 -11.28 24.19 -4.64
CA PHE A 193 -12.34 24.93 -5.33
C PHE A 193 -13.45 25.39 -4.39
N ILE A 194 -13.88 24.56 -3.45
CA ILE A 194 -14.85 24.93 -2.41
C ILE A 194 -14.30 26.08 -1.53
N ALA A 195 -13.04 25.97 -1.12
CA ALA A 195 -12.39 26.98 -0.29
C ALA A 195 -12.25 28.32 -1.05
N GLU A 196 -11.81 28.32 -2.31
CA GLU A 196 -11.66 29.54 -3.12
C GLU A 196 -13.03 30.16 -3.45
N ALA A 197 -14.09 29.34 -3.61
CA ALA A 197 -15.45 29.87 -3.75
C ALA A 197 -15.90 30.63 -2.49
N TRP A 198 -15.65 30.05 -1.31
CA TRP A 198 -15.93 30.69 -0.03
C TRP A 198 -15.18 32.02 0.14
N LEU A 199 -13.88 32.02 -0.18
CA LEU A 199 -13.05 33.23 -0.12
C LEU A 199 -13.51 34.32 -1.09
N SER A 200 -13.96 33.92 -2.28
CA SER A 200 -14.51 34.85 -3.29
C SER A 200 -15.84 35.46 -2.83
N TYR A 201 -16.73 34.65 -2.25
CA TYR A 201 -17.98 35.12 -1.67
C TYR A 201 -17.76 36.11 -0.52
N SER A 202 -16.87 35.81 0.42
CA SER A 202 -16.55 36.68 1.54
C SER A 202 -15.99 38.05 1.10
N LYS A 203 -15.20 38.09 0.02
CA LYS A 203 -14.67 39.33 -0.56
C LYS A 203 -15.77 40.18 -1.20
N GLN A 204 -16.73 39.56 -1.89
CA GLN A 204 -17.87 40.28 -2.51
C GLN A 204 -18.75 40.92 -1.44
N GLY A 205 -19.08 40.20 -0.37
CA GLY A 205 -19.86 40.75 0.75
C GLY A 205 -19.18 41.95 1.43
N SER A 206 -17.86 41.92 1.58
CA SER A 206 -17.09 43.04 2.16
C SER A 206 -17.06 44.26 1.24
N ARG A 207 -17.02 44.10 -0.09
CA ARG A 207 -17.07 45.22 -1.07
C ARG A 207 -18.46 45.87 -1.11
N GLY A 208 -19.52 45.05 -1.17
CA GLY A 208 -20.89 45.59 -1.13
C GLY A 208 -21.19 46.41 0.13
N ALA A 209 -20.72 45.96 1.30
CA ALA A 209 -20.84 46.72 2.54
C ALA A 209 -20.00 48.00 2.55
N GLY A 210 -18.86 48.03 1.87
CA GLY A 210 -18.02 49.21 1.67
C GLY A 210 -18.65 50.24 0.73
N GLU A 211 -19.28 49.82 -0.36
CA GLU A 211 -19.99 50.66 -1.32
C GLU A 211 -21.25 51.27 -0.69
N THR A 212 -22.03 50.49 0.06
CA THR A 212 -23.18 51.02 0.80
C THR A 212 -22.78 52.07 1.84
N ARG A 213 -21.68 51.86 2.56
CA ARG A 213 -21.11 52.86 3.48
C ARG A 213 -20.58 54.12 2.76
N ARG A 214 -20.03 53.97 1.56
CA ARG A 214 -19.58 55.10 0.72
C ARG A 214 -20.76 55.87 0.19
N GLN A 215 -21.80 55.21 -0.27
CA GLN A 215 -23.06 55.86 -0.71
C GLN A 215 -23.76 56.59 0.44
N PHE A 216 -23.87 56.00 1.64
CA PHE A 216 -24.36 56.70 2.84
C PHE A 216 -23.51 57.92 3.25
N ARG A 217 -22.19 57.87 3.03
CA ARG A 217 -21.28 58.99 3.33
C ARG A 217 -21.36 60.09 2.27
N ILE A 218 -21.65 59.76 1.01
CA ILE A 218 -21.84 60.67 -0.10
C ILE A 218 -23.21 61.37 0.02
N GLN A 219 -24.26 60.69 0.42
CA GLN A 219 -25.57 61.24 0.66
C GLN A 219 -25.60 62.23 1.83
N ASN A 220 -24.71 62.10 2.82
CA ASN A 220 -24.61 63.02 3.94
C ASN A 220 -23.59 64.16 3.71
N SER A 221 -22.94 64.23 2.53
CA SER A 221 -22.03 65.29 2.12
C SER A 221 -22.43 65.86 0.76
N GLU A 222 -23.65 66.31 0.64
CA GLU A 222 -24.02 67.16 -0.49
C GLU A 222 -23.40 68.53 -0.28
N PHE A 223 -22.19 68.72 -0.82
CA PHE A 223 -21.76 69.96 -1.50
C PHE A 223 -20.39 69.76 -2.13
N ARG A 224 -20.33 69.96 -3.46
CA ARG A 224 -19.16 70.29 -4.31
C ARG A 224 -18.56 69.19 -5.20
N ILE A 225 -18.67 69.62 -6.46
CA ILE A 225 -17.81 69.43 -7.63
C ILE A 225 -18.08 68.18 -8.51
N ARG A 226 -18.80 68.46 -9.61
CA ARG A 226 -18.73 67.72 -10.87
C ARG A 226 -17.29 67.75 -11.39
N ASN A 227 -16.64 66.63 -11.44
CA ASN A 227 -15.62 66.38 -12.42
C ASN A 227 -15.84 64.95 -13.01
N HIS A 228 -16.08 64.96 -14.31
CA HIS A 228 -16.10 63.78 -15.16
C HIS A 228 -14.69 63.14 -15.13
N SER A 229 -14.55 62.06 -14.46
CA SER A 229 -13.54 61.05 -14.76
C SER A 229 -14.25 59.71 -14.85
N SER A 230 -14.34 59.21 -16.06
CA SER A 230 -14.74 57.84 -16.37
C SER A 230 -13.87 56.88 -15.56
N LEU A 231 -14.43 56.38 -14.44
CA LEU A 231 -13.84 55.28 -13.70
C LEU A 231 -13.87 54.05 -14.59
N ILE A 232 -12.78 53.80 -15.29
CA ILE A 232 -12.43 52.48 -15.80
C ILE A 232 -12.34 51.58 -14.58
N THR A 233 -13.41 50.85 -14.26
CA THR A 233 -13.36 49.74 -13.32
C THR A 233 -12.44 48.70 -13.93
N PRO A 234 -11.31 48.39 -13.30
CA PRO A 234 -10.51 47.26 -13.79
C PRO A 234 -11.42 46.03 -13.72
N SER A 235 -11.65 45.38 -14.85
CA SER A 235 -12.36 44.12 -14.94
C SER A 235 -11.62 43.13 -14.04
N SER A 236 -12.15 42.89 -12.84
CA SER A 236 -11.54 41.92 -11.93
C SER A 236 -11.78 40.54 -12.52
N ASN A 237 -10.72 39.89 -13.00
CA ASN A 237 -10.69 38.49 -13.47
C ASN A 237 -10.99 37.47 -12.34
N TYR A 238 -11.90 37.83 -11.40
CA TYR A 238 -12.32 36.91 -10.35
C TYR A 238 -13.48 36.07 -10.86
N LEU A 239 -13.26 34.75 -10.94
CA LEU A 239 -14.34 33.79 -11.16
C LEU A 239 -15.41 33.98 -10.08
N LYS A 240 -16.67 33.91 -10.48
CA LYS A 240 -17.79 34.01 -9.53
C LYS A 240 -17.78 32.80 -8.60
N PRO A 241 -18.19 32.96 -7.33
CA PRO A 241 -18.26 31.83 -6.38
C PRO A 241 -19.04 30.63 -6.92
N ALA A 242 -20.18 30.91 -7.59
CA ALA A 242 -21.00 29.86 -8.22
C ALA A 242 -20.21 29.07 -9.28
N THR A 243 -19.41 29.75 -10.10
CA THR A 243 -18.55 29.08 -11.12
C THR A 243 -17.55 28.12 -10.47
N LEU A 244 -16.91 28.53 -9.36
CA LEU A 244 -15.95 27.68 -8.64
C LEU A 244 -16.62 26.45 -8.02
N ILE A 245 -17.82 26.62 -7.44
CA ILE A 245 -18.62 25.48 -6.95
C ILE A 245 -19.04 24.56 -8.11
N SER A 246 -19.47 25.13 -9.25
CA SER A 246 -19.80 24.33 -10.43
C SER A 246 -18.60 23.52 -10.94
N ILE A 247 -17.38 24.09 -10.90
CA ILE A 247 -16.14 23.36 -11.25
C ILE A 247 -15.89 22.23 -10.24
N ALA A 248 -16.03 22.49 -8.93
CA ALA A 248 -15.85 21.46 -7.90
C ALA A 248 -16.82 20.28 -8.10
N LEU A 249 -18.11 20.59 -8.29
CA LEU A 249 -19.15 19.57 -8.52
C LEU A 249 -18.96 18.85 -9.85
N GLY A 250 -18.65 19.59 -10.92
CA GLY A 250 -18.37 19.03 -12.24
C GLY A 250 -17.16 18.07 -12.20
N LEU A 251 -16.08 18.46 -11.52
CA LEU A 251 -14.91 17.62 -11.31
C LEU A 251 -15.27 16.35 -10.52
N LEU A 252 -15.97 16.51 -9.38
CA LEU A 252 -16.40 15.40 -8.54
C LEU A 252 -17.25 14.40 -9.33
N VAL A 253 -18.29 14.88 -10.02
CA VAL A 253 -19.19 14.03 -10.80
C VAL A 253 -18.47 13.36 -11.96
N SER A 254 -17.70 14.12 -12.75
CA SER A 254 -16.99 13.59 -13.93
C SER A 254 -15.99 12.51 -13.54
N LEU A 255 -15.22 12.70 -12.46
CA LEU A 255 -14.23 11.72 -12.02
C LEU A 255 -14.89 10.46 -11.43
N HIS A 256 -16.04 10.59 -10.74
CA HIS A 256 -16.83 9.42 -10.33
C HIS A 256 -17.39 8.65 -11.53
N LEU A 257 -17.88 9.33 -12.55
CA LEU A 257 -18.36 8.68 -13.78
C LEU A 257 -17.26 7.98 -14.56
N ILE A 258 -16.08 8.61 -14.68
CA ILE A 258 -14.90 7.98 -15.29
C ILE A 258 -14.49 6.74 -14.50
N GLY A 259 -14.37 6.89 -13.18
CA GLY A 259 -14.02 5.78 -12.31
C GLY A 259 -15.04 4.65 -12.31
N LEU A 260 -16.34 4.97 -12.35
CA LEU A 260 -17.41 3.99 -12.49
C LEU A 260 -17.30 3.25 -13.83
N GLY A 261 -17.01 3.95 -14.92
CA GLY A 261 -16.74 3.35 -16.23
C GLY A 261 -15.50 2.42 -16.20
N MET A 262 -14.48 2.74 -15.40
CA MET A 262 -13.32 1.85 -15.20
C MET A 262 -13.69 0.65 -14.31
N TYR A 263 -14.47 0.86 -13.26
CA TYR A 263 -14.93 -0.18 -12.34
C TYR A 263 -15.80 -1.23 -13.03
N SER A 264 -16.70 -0.79 -13.93
CA SER A 264 -17.64 -1.68 -14.63
C SER A 264 -17.00 -2.53 -15.73
N ARG A 265 -15.71 -2.32 -16.05
CA ARG A 265 -15.01 -3.17 -17.02
C ARG A 265 -14.91 -4.61 -16.49
N PRO A 266 -15.22 -5.62 -17.31
CA PRO A 266 -15.12 -7.00 -16.89
C PRO A 266 -13.68 -7.36 -16.49
N VAL A 267 -13.56 -8.21 -15.48
CA VAL A 267 -12.27 -8.79 -15.09
C VAL A 267 -12.15 -10.13 -15.81
N SER A 268 -11.09 -10.30 -16.61
CA SER A 268 -10.81 -11.59 -17.25
C SER A 268 -10.52 -12.65 -16.17
N GLN A 269 -11.18 -13.81 -16.31
CA GLN A 269 -11.08 -14.95 -15.40
C GLN A 269 -10.95 -16.23 -16.25
N SER A 270 -9.87 -16.31 -17.02
CA SER A 270 -9.56 -17.45 -17.85
C SER A 270 -9.03 -18.61 -16.99
N GLU A 271 -9.46 -19.83 -17.25
CA GLU A 271 -9.08 -21.02 -16.45
C GLU A 271 -7.57 -21.27 -16.43
N ASP A 272 -6.87 -20.97 -17.52
CA ASP A 272 -5.41 -21.09 -17.61
C ASP A 272 -4.65 -20.09 -16.71
N GLN A 273 -5.33 -19.05 -16.22
CA GLN A 273 -4.80 -18.04 -15.31
C GLN A 273 -5.22 -18.28 -13.86
N ALA A 274 -6.10 -19.23 -13.61
CA ALA A 274 -6.63 -19.56 -12.29
C ALA A 274 -5.54 -20.16 -11.40
N ILE A 275 -5.55 -19.78 -10.12
CA ILE A 275 -4.78 -20.42 -9.04
C ILE A 275 -5.76 -20.63 -7.90
N LYS A 276 -5.99 -21.86 -7.52
CA LYS A 276 -6.79 -22.23 -6.34
C LYS A 276 -5.90 -22.12 -5.10
N ILE A 277 -6.19 -21.16 -4.25
CA ILE A 277 -5.37 -20.90 -3.07
C ILE A 277 -6.12 -21.17 -1.78
N GLY A 278 -5.38 -21.66 -0.79
CA GLY A 278 -5.81 -21.73 0.60
C GLY A 278 -5.17 -20.62 1.41
N ILE A 279 -5.91 -20.08 2.37
CA ILE A 279 -5.42 -19.09 3.34
C ILE A 279 -5.61 -19.68 4.73
N ILE A 280 -4.56 -19.60 5.55
CA ILE A 280 -4.60 -19.99 6.96
C ILE A 280 -4.46 -18.74 7.81
N GLN A 281 -5.47 -18.41 8.61
CA GLN A 281 -5.38 -17.44 9.70
C GLN A 281 -5.05 -18.18 11.00
N GLY A 282 -3.87 -17.93 11.58
CA GLY A 282 -3.34 -18.80 12.63
C GLY A 282 -3.84 -18.51 14.04
N ASN A 283 -4.22 -17.28 14.34
CA ASN A 283 -4.68 -16.81 15.65
C ASN A 283 -3.74 -17.19 16.81
N ILE A 284 -2.44 -16.96 16.63
CA ILE A 284 -1.44 -17.23 17.65
C ILE A 284 -0.96 -15.91 18.25
N PRO A 285 -1.32 -15.60 19.51
CA PRO A 285 -0.93 -14.35 20.13
C PRO A 285 0.59 -14.16 20.20
N ASN A 286 1.09 -12.98 19.85
CA ASN A 286 2.53 -12.67 19.85
C ASN A 286 3.18 -12.87 21.22
N LYS A 287 2.43 -12.66 22.31
CA LYS A 287 2.88 -12.89 23.69
C LYS A 287 3.37 -14.32 23.96
N ILE A 288 2.93 -15.30 23.15
CA ILE A 288 3.38 -16.70 23.26
C ILE A 288 4.12 -17.18 22.00
N LYS A 289 4.01 -16.50 20.87
CA LYS A 289 4.44 -16.95 19.54
C LYS A 289 5.90 -17.40 19.49
N LEU A 290 6.79 -16.69 20.16
CA LEU A 290 8.23 -17.01 20.19
C LEU A 290 8.61 -18.01 21.28
N TYR A 291 7.71 -18.31 22.23
CA TYR A 291 7.92 -19.27 23.30
C TYR A 291 7.56 -20.71 22.88
N PRO A 292 7.98 -21.73 23.64
CA PRO A 292 7.73 -23.14 23.29
C PRO A 292 6.25 -23.45 23.02
N GLU A 293 5.34 -22.93 23.80
CA GLU A 293 3.89 -23.13 23.64
C GLU A 293 3.38 -22.53 22.34
N GLY A 294 3.74 -21.29 22.01
CA GLY A 294 3.34 -20.66 20.76
C GLY A 294 3.94 -21.38 19.53
N LYS A 295 5.20 -21.81 19.62
CA LYS A 295 5.84 -22.61 18.57
C LYS A 295 5.13 -23.97 18.37
N ARG A 296 4.71 -24.62 19.45
CA ARG A 296 3.94 -25.87 19.39
C ARG A 296 2.58 -25.63 18.70
N ARG A 297 1.82 -24.63 19.14
CA ARG A 297 0.53 -24.26 18.52
C ARG A 297 0.69 -23.89 17.05
N ALA A 298 1.76 -23.18 16.72
CA ALA A 298 2.06 -22.81 15.34
C ALA A 298 2.26 -24.03 14.45
N ILE A 299 3.15 -24.94 14.86
CA ILE A 299 3.44 -26.13 14.05
C ILE A 299 2.23 -27.05 13.91
N GLU A 300 1.46 -27.25 15.00
CA GLU A 300 0.25 -28.05 14.97
C GLU A 300 -0.85 -27.39 14.11
N GLY A 301 -1.18 -26.11 14.38
CA GLY A 301 -2.25 -25.40 13.70
C GLY A 301 -1.99 -25.23 12.21
N TYR A 302 -0.80 -24.77 11.83
CA TYR A 302 -0.47 -24.59 10.41
C TYR A 302 -0.31 -25.91 9.66
N THR A 303 0.24 -26.98 10.29
CA THR A 303 0.34 -28.29 9.66
C THR A 303 -1.04 -28.88 9.39
N ASN A 304 -1.93 -28.85 10.38
CA ASN A 304 -3.30 -29.37 10.25
C ASN A 304 -4.11 -28.55 9.26
N GLY A 305 -4.03 -27.20 9.34
CA GLY A 305 -4.70 -26.31 8.38
C GLY A 305 -4.21 -26.52 6.95
N TYR A 306 -2.90 -26.69 6.77
CA TYR A 306 -2.32 -27.00 5.46
C TYR A 306 -2.86 -28.33 4.91
N LYS A 307 -2.86 -29.41 5.70
CA LYS A 307 -3.39 -30.72 5.27
C LYS A 307 -4.87 -30.63 4.89
N THR A 308 -5.68 -29.95 5.74
CA THR A 308 -7.11 -29.76 5.48
C THR A 308 -7.37 -29.02 4.17
N LEU A 309 -6.58 -27.98 3.87
CA LEU A 309 -6.70 -27.21 2.63
C LEU A 309 -6.15 -27.99 1.43
N ALA A 310 -5.02 -28.66 1.58
CA ALA A 310 -4.42 -29.48 0.51
C ALA A 310 -5.37 -30.60 0.03
N ASP A 311 -6.13 -31.19 0.95
CA ASP A 311 -7.10 -32.24 0.64
C ASP A 311 -8.31 -31.73 -0.19
N GLN A 312 -8.47 -30.40 -0.36
CA GLN A 312 -9.48 -29.78 -1.21
C GLN A 312 -9.02 -29.62 -2.67
N GLY A 313 -7.83 -30.08 -3.03
CA GLY A 313 -7.29 -30.00 -4.40
C GLY A 313 -6.88 -28.57 -4.80
N LEU A 314 -6.26 -27.84 -3.87
CA LEU A 314 -5.72 -26.51 -4.09
C LEU A 314 -4.34 -26.58 -4.75
N ASP A 315 -3.96 -25.48 -5.42
CA ASP A 315 -2.65 -25.31 -6.05
C ASP A 315 -1.59 -24.84 -5.05
N ALA A 316 -1.98 -23.97 -4.11
CA ALA A 316 -1.08 -23.43 -3.10
C ALA A 316 -1.80 -23.04 -1.81
N VAL A 317 -1.05 -22.97 -0.70
CA VAL A 317 -1.53 -22.50 0.61
C VAL A 317 -0.65 -21.37 1.12
N LEU A 318 -1.26 -20.24 1.48
CA LEU A 318 -0.59 -19.06 2.04
C LEU A 318 -0.75 -19.02 3.57
N THR A 319 0.37 -18.80 4.26
CA THR A 319 0.40 -18.58 5.71
C THR A 319 0.78 -17.12 6.04
N PRO A 320 0.48 -16.64 7.26
CA PRO A 320 0.83 -15.30 7.70
C PRO A 320 2.34 -15.04 7.83
N GLU A 321 2.69 -13.77 8.06
CA GLU A 321 4.01 -13.33 8.48
C GLU A 321 4.46 -14.06 9.75
N GLY A 322 5.67 -14.68 9.68
CA GLY A 322 6.23 -15.43 10.79
C GLY A 322 5.28 -16.51 11.33
N ALA A 323 4.48 -17.15 10.47
CA ALA A 323 3.57 -18.23 10.83
C ALA A 323 4.33 -19.34 11.55
N LEU A 324 5.44 -19.77 10.99
CA LEU A 324 6.37 -20.69 11.62
C LEU A 324 7.61 -19.90 12.05
N PRO A 325 7.71 -19.52 13.36
CA PRO A 325 8.80 -18.68 13.84
C PRO A 325 10.10 -19.48 14.02
N PHE A 326 10.56 -20.09 12.92
CA PHE A 326 11.77 -20.89 12.83
C PHE A 326 12.71 -20.29 11.80
N TYR A 327 14.02 -20.50 12.02
CA TYR A 327 15.02 -20.27 10.99
C TYR A 327 14.89 -21.32 9.88
N GLN A 328 15.33 -20.96 8.69
CA GLN A 328 15.21 -21.77 7.48
C GLN A 328 15.63 -23.24 7.69
N SER A 329 16.77 -23.47 8.34
CA SER A 329 17.27 -24.83 8.60
C SER A 329 16.35 -25.68 9.49
N LYS A 330 15.68 -25.04 10.47
CA LYS A 330 14.69 -25.71 11.34
C LYS A 330 13.34 -25.85 10.65
N LEU A 331 12.94 -24.88 9.84
CA LEU A 331 11.72 -24.92 9.03
C LEU A 331 11.73 -26.16 8.13
N MET A 332 12.83 -26.40 7.41
CA MET A 332 12.96 -27.53 6.49
C MET A 332 12.91 -28.92 7.14
N ARG A 333 13.10 -29.00 8.47
CA ARG A 333 12.98 -30.25 9.26
C ARG A 333 11.67 -30.35 10.04
N SER A 334 10.73 -29.45 9.80
CA SER A 334 9.47 -29.40 10.55
C SER A 334 8.44 -30.36 9.99
N SER A 335 7.49 -30.77 10.84
CA SER A 335 6.33 -31.57 10.41
C SER A 335 5.45 -30.85 9.37
N PHE A 336 5.50 -29.53 9.30
CA PHE A 336 4.84 -28.75 8.26
C PHE A 336 5.43 -29.07 6.87
N VAL A 337 6.76 -29.08 6.76
CA VAL A 337 7.45 -29.41 5.50
C VAL A 337 7.23 -30.88 5.12
N SER A 338 7.23 -31.79 6.11
CA SER A 338 6.84 -33.17 5.85
C SER A 338 5.40 -33.31 5.32
N ALA A 339 4.48 -32.45 5.78
CA ALA A 339 3.13 -32.40 5.22
C ALA A 339 3.12 -31.85 3.78
N VAL A 340 3.98 -30.88 3.45
CA VAL A 340 4.15 -30.39 2.08
C VAL A 340 4.69 -31.52 1.16
N GLU A 341 5.63 -32.30 1.66
CA GLU A 341 6.13 -33.50 0.95
C GLU A 341 5.02 -34.53 0.70
N GLU A 342 4.22 -34.82 1.75
CA GLU A 342 3.14 -35.80 1.70
C GLU A 342 2.00 -35.40 0.72
N LYS A 343 1.61 -34.11 0.74
CA LYS A 343 0.44 -33.63 -0.03
C LYS A 343 0.80 -33.08 -1.41
N GLY A 344 2.05 -32.66 -1.64
CA GLY A 344 2.52 -32.11 -2.90
C GLY A 344 2.01 -30.70 -3.25
N VAL A 345 1.14 -30.10 -2.43
CA VAL A 345 0.60 -28.76 -2.65
C VAL A 345 1.65 -27.70 -2.27
N ILE A 346 1.80 -26.67 -3.11
CA ILE A 346 2.77 -25.60 -2.87
C ILE A 346 2.42 -24.84 -1.58
N ALA A 347 3.43 -24.51 -0.78
CA ALA A 347 3.24 -23.70 0.42
C ALA A 347 4.00 -22.37 0.32
N TRP A 348 3.31 -21.26 0.54
CA TRP A 348 3.90 -19.94 0.78
C TRP A 348 3.94 -19.69 2.29
N VAL A 349 5.15 -19.77 2.87
CA VAL A 349 5.33 -19.87 4.32
C VAL A 349 6.08 -18.67 4.88
N GLY A 350 5.48 -17.97 5.83
CA GLY A 350 6.14 -16.93 6.61
C GLY A 350 7.03 -17.53 7.70
N ALA A 351 8.33 -17.28 7.61
CA ALA A 351 9.35 -17.76 8.56
C ALA A 351 10.57 -16.83 8.58
N PHE A 352 11.65 -17.20 9.33
CA PHE A 352 12.88 -16.43 9.36
C PHE A 352 13.92 -16.97 8.37
N GLY A 353 14.43 -16.07 7.52
CA GLY A 353 15.49 -16.39 6.57
C GLY A 353 16.88 -16.18 7.16
N ASP A 354 17.76 -17.14 7.00
CA ASP A 354 19.16 -17.04 7.45
C ASP A 354 19.92 -15.99 6.62
N ARG A 355 20.76 -15.18 7.27
CA ARG A 355 21.66 -14.20 6.70
C ARG A 355 23.06 -14.37 7.31
N GLU A 356 24.09 -13.89 6.63
CA GLU A 356 25.47 -13.91 7.15
C GLU A 356 25.57 -13.19 8.51
N THR A 357 24.85 -12.08 8.65
CA THR A 357 24.75 -11.33 9.90
C THR A 357 23.28 -11.10 10.26
N GLY A 358 22.75 -11.82 11.26
CA GLY A 358 21.36 -11.73 11.68
C GLY A 358 20.42 -12.59 10.84
N TYR A 359 19.17 -12.16 10.69
CA TYR A 359 18.13 -12.89 9.96
C TYR A 359 17.15 -11.91 9.29
N SER A 360 16.35 -12.40 8.37
CA SER A 360 15.27 -11.65 7.72
C SER A 360 13.90 -12.22 8.08
N ASN A 361 12.88 -11.39 8.04
CA ASN A 361 11.50 -11.80 8.02
C ASN A 361 11.16 -12.15 6.56
N SER A 362 10.74 -13.39 6.30
CA SER A 362 10.74 -13.91 4.93
C SER A 362 9.48 -14.69 4.60
N LEU A 363 9.11 -14.67 3.32
CA LEU A 363 8.14 -15.57 2.71
C LEU A 363 8.90 -16.57 1.84
N PHE A 364 8.66 -17.86 2.04
CA PHE A 364 9.26 -18.95 1.28
C PHE A 364 8.24 -19.61 0.37
N THR A 365 8.62 -19.94 -0.86
CA THR A 365 7.89 -20.91 -1.68
C THR A 365 8.53 -22.28 -1.44
N ILE A 366 7.77 -23.21 -0.89
CA ILE A 366 8.18 -24.59 -0.64
C ILE A 366 7.41 -25.50 -1.59
N THR A 367 8.13 -26.36 -2.33
CA THR A 367 7.56 -27.29 -3.33
C THR A 367 8.15 -28.68 -3.15
N SER A 368 7.41 -29.72 -3.57
CA SER A 368 7.98 -31.05 -3.76
C SER A 368 8.57 -31.16 -5.18
N THR A 369 9.71 -31.84 -5.33
CA THR A 369 10.38 -32.06 -6.63
C THR A 369 9.50 -32.83 -7.63
N GLY A 370 8.59 -33.66 -7.15
CA GLY A 370 7.61 -34.36 -7.98
C GLY A 370 6.64 -33.39 -8.69
N GLU A 371 6.16 -32.38 -7.99
CA GLU A 371 5.24 -31.38 -8.54
C GLU A 371 5.92 -30.44 -9.55
N GLN A 372 7.17 -30.06 -9.32
CA GLN A 372 7.95 -29.29 -10.31
C GLN A 372 8.11 -30.03 -11.64
N ARG A 373 8.37 -31.34 -11.60
CA ARG A 373 8.46 -32.17 -12.82
C ARG A 373 7.14 -32.18 -13.57
N ARG A 374 6.02 -32.29 -12.85
CA ARG A 374 4.66 -32.29 -13.42
C ARG A 374 4.33 -30.95 -14.09
N GLN A 375 4.54 -29.84 -13.41
CA GLN A 375 4.28 -28.49 -13.94
C GLN A 375 5.22 -28.11 -15.10
N ARG A 376 6.49 -28.52 -15.05
CA ARG A 376 7.41 -28.37 -16.20
C ARG A 376 6.99 -29.22 -17.40
N ALA A 377 6.42 -30.39 -17.19
CA ALA A 377 5.90 -31.23 -18.26
C ALA A 377 4.63 -30.62 -18.89
N GLU A 378 3.71 -30.10 -18.06
CA GLU A 378 2.50 -29.42 -18.50
C GLU A 378 2.81 -28.09 -19.23
N GLY A 379 3.73 -27.28 -18.70
CA GLY A 379 4.19 -26.04 -19.34
C GLY A 379 4.98 -26.26 -20.63
N ARG A 380 5.69 -27.40 -20.78
CA ARG A 380 6.29 -27.81 -22.06
C ARG A 380 5.24 -28.29 -23.04
N GLY A 381 4.21 -28.99 -22.58
CA GLY A 381 3.07 -29.41 -23.39
C GLY A 381 2.35 -28.21 -24.02
N GLN A 382 2.05 -27.18 -23.22
CA GLN A 382 1.43 -25.94 -23.70
C GLN A 382 2.33 -25.12 -24.64
N ARG A 383 3.63 -25.02 -24.39
CA ARG A 383 4.57 -24.36 -25.33
C ARG A 383 4.72 -25.12 -26.64
N ASN A 384 4.69 -26.44 -26.58
CA ASN A 384 4.76 -27.27 -27.79
C ASN A 384 3.46 -27.23 -28.61
N SER A 385 2.27 -27.11 -27.97
CA SER A 385 1.01 -26.93 -28.68
C SER A 385 0.92 -25.56 -29.36
N LEU A 386 1.35 -24.48 -28.69
CA LEU A 386 1.42 -23.14 -29.27
C LEU A 386 2.49 -23.00 -30.38
N SER A 387 3.59 -23.76 -30.27
CA SER A 387 4.60 -23.82 -31.34
C SER A 387 4.19 -24.72 -32.50
N ALA A 388 3.39 -25.76 -32.26
CA ALA A 388 2.85 -26.65 -33.30
C ALA A 388 1.80 -25.92 -34.15
N GLU A 389 0.93 -25.10 -33.57
CA GLU A 389 -0.02 -24.27 -34.34
C GLU A 389 0.65 -23.18 -35.18
N SER A 390 1.77 -22.62 -34.72
CA SER A 390 2.54 -21.67 -35.52
C SER A 390 3.41 -22.33 -36.60
N THR A 391 3.73 -23.62 -36.47
CA THR A 391 4.60 -24.36 -37.41
C THR A 391 3.79 -25.09 -38.48
N SER A 392 2.52 -25.41 -38.21
CA SER A 392 1.64 -26.03 -39.22
C SER A 392 1.32 -25.09 -40.39
N ARG A 393 1.41 -23.78 -40.20
CA ARG A 393 1.26 -22.77 -41.28
C ARG A 393 2.53 -22.53 -42.12
N ARG A 394 3.71 -23.07 -41.72
CA ARG A 394 4.99 -22.93 -42.45
C ARG A 394 5.53 -24.24 -43.06
N ARG A 395 4.81 -25.35 -42.92
CA ARG A 395 5.26 -26.67 -43.39
C ARG A 395 4.63 -27.17 -44.68
N ALA A 396 3.85 -26.31 -45.37
CA ALA A 396 3.34 -26.62 -46.71
C ALA A 396 4.35 -26.36 -47.85
N ASP A 397 5.52 -25.81 -47.55
CA ASP A 397 6.46 -25.38 -48.59
C ASP A 397 7.86 -26.02 -48.54
N ARG A 398 8.08 -27.12 -47.83
CA ARG A 398 9.41 -27.79 -47.83
C ARG A 398 9.33 -29.29 -47.53
N GLU A 399 8.67 -30.02 -48.38
CA GLU A 399 8.96 -31.46 -48.61
C GLU A 399 9.66 -31.63 -49.97
N GLN A 400 10.97 -31.57 -49.94
CA GLN A 400 11.90 -32.22 -50.88
C GLN A 400 13.34 -31.99 -50.41
N ALA A 401 13.88 -32.94 -49.69
CA ALA A 401 15.28 -33.40 -49.85
C ALA A 401 15.72 -34.28 -48.66
N SER A 402 16.00 -35.56 -49.02
CA SER A 402 17.06 -36.46 -48.50
C SER A 402 17.08 -36.74 -46.99
N GLY A 403 16.96 -37.92 -46.48
CA GLY A 403 17.58 -39.22 -46.82
C GLY A 403 18.90 -39.42 -46.10
N PHE A 404 19.01 -40.49 -45.28
CA PHE A 404 20.22 -41.11 -44.75
C PHE A 404 20.85 -40.52 -43.47
N LEU A 405 20.80 -41.27 -42.40
CA LEU A 405 21.82 -42.15 -41.81
C LEU A 405 21.38 -42.74 -40.46
N THR A 406 21.35 -44.04 -40.46
CA THR A 406 21.17 -44.96 -39.31
C THR A 406 22.56 -45.38 -38.80
N GLU A 407 22.60 -45.92 -37.57
CA GLU A 407 23.69 -46.70 -36.91
C GLU A 407 24.80 -45.89 -36.25
N LEU A 408 25.35 -46.25 -35.13
CA LEU A 408 25.66 -47.51 -34.50
C LEU A 408 26.07 -47.30 -33.02
N CYS A 409 25.53 -48.12 -32.11
CA CYS A 409 26.10 -48.33 -30.78
C CYS A 409 27.13 -49.47 -30.87
N LEU A 410 28.37 -49.21 -30.49
CA LEU A 410 29.36 -50.28 -30.30
C LEU A 410 29.91 -50.22 -28.88
N VAL A 411 29.79 -51.35 -28.18
CA VAL A 411 30.41 -51.75 -26.91
C VAL A 411 31.81 -52.23 -27.17
N ALA A 412 32.76 -51.89 -26.34
CA ALA A 412 34.10 -52.50 -26.31
C ALA A 412 34.43 -53.04 -24.90
N PRO A 413 35.08 -54.17 -24.78
CA PRO A 413 35.21 -54.93 -23.54
C PRO A 413 36.47 -54.61 -22.76
N SER A 414 36.39 -54.93 -21.45
CA SER A 414 37.45 -54.85 -20.44
C SER A 414 38.44 -56.03 -20.56
N GLN A 415 39.72 -55.77 -20.28
CA GLN A 415 40.73 -56.83 -20.06
C GLN A 415 40.89 -57.17 -18.57
N GLU A 416 41.14 -58.47 -18.38
CA GLU A 416 41.41 -59.16 -17.11
C GLU A 416 42.82 -58.87 -16.59
N GLU A 417 43.01 -58.96 -15.25
CA GLU A 417 44.17 -59.61 -14.69
C GLU A 417 43.89 -60.25 -13.32
N SER A 418 44.49 -61.40 -13.16
CA SER A 418 44.38 -62.53 -12.30
C SER A 418 44.73 -62.39 -10.81
N GLY A 419 44.17 -63.28 -9.96
CA GLY A 419 44.61 -63.56 -8.61
C GLY A 419 43.67 -64.45 -7.79
N SER A 420 44.08 -65.66 -7.46
CA SER A 420 43.41 -66.89 -6.96
C SER A 420 42.94 -66.84 -5.50
N PRO A 421 42.32 -67.94 -4.91
CA PRO A 421 40.98 -67.88 -4.30
C PRO A 421 40.97 -68.18 -2.80
N SER A 422 39.96 -67.79 -2.07
CA SER A 422 39.45 -68.53 -0.90
C SER A 422 38.18 -67.94 -0.33
N GLU A 423 37.28 -68.88 -0.01
CA GLU A 423 36.09 -68.82 0.85
C GLU A 423 34.81 -68.23 0.29
N LEU A 424 33.99 -69.21 -0.11
CA LEU A 424 32.53 -69.08 -0.36
C LEU A 424 31.81 -68.76 0.96
N LEU A 425 31.28 -67.55 1.09
CA LEU A 425 30.18 -67.26 2.01
C LEU A 425 28.98 -66.86 1.15
N LEU A 426 27.99 -67.77 1.08
CA LEU A 426 26.69 -67.53 0.47
C LEU A 426 25.95 -66.43 1.22
N LEU A 427 25.96 -65.22 0.67
CA LEU A 427 25.00 -64.18 1.01
C LEU A 427 23.77 -64.32 0.12
N PRO A 428 22.54 -64.12 0.67
CA PRO A 428 21.32 -64.18 -0.14
C PRO A 428 21.32 -63.04 -1.17
N PRO A 429 20.59 -63.21 -2.30
CA PRO A 429 20.56 -62.23 -3.38
C PRO A 429 20.09 -60.88 -2.82
N ALA A 430 20.93 -59.85 -2.98
CA ALA A 430 20.53 -58.49 -2.74
C ALA A 430 19.33 -58.18 -3.63
N SER A 431 18.17 -58.16 -3.02
CA SER A 431 16.99 -57.55 -3.63
C SER A 431 17.40 -56.15 -4.07
N CYS A 432 17.34 -55.92 -5.38
CA CYS A 432 17.40 -54.57 -5.93
C CYS A 432 16.28 -53.74 -5.28
N PHE A 433 16.55 -53.09 -4.18
CA PHE A 433 15.82 -51.92 -3.77
C PHE A 433 16.14 -50.86 -4.81
N LEU A 434 15.27 -50.70 -5.79
CA LEU A 434 15.12 -49.44 -6.49
C LEU A 434 15.01 -48.37 -5.38
N PRO A 435 15.85 -47.32 -5.35
CA PRO A 435 15.63 -46.22 -4.43
C PRO A 435 14.25 -45.70 -4.75
N SER A 436 13.29 -45.83 -3.82
CA SER A 436 12.06 -45.10 -3.90
C SER A 436 12.47 -43.65 -4.14
N GLU A 437 12.03 -43.06 -5.27
CA GLU A 437 12.25 -41.65 -5.52
C GLU A 437 11.60 -40.89 -4.36
N ARG A 438 12.38 -40.57 -3.33
CA ARG A 438 11.96 -39.65 -2.28
C ARG A 438 11.72 -38.34 -3.00
N SER A 439 10.49 -37.90 -3.00
CA SER A 439 10.15 -36.55 -3.43
C SER A 439 10.89 -35.59 -2.47
N GLU A 440 12.02 -35.04 -2.91
CA GLU A 440 12.75 -34.07 -2.09
C GLU A 440 11.96 -32.76 -2.08
N VAL A 441 11.73 -32.20 -0.89
CA VAL A 441 11.14 -30.89 -0.72
C VAL A 441 12.26 -29.84 -0.78
N GLU A 442 12.04 -28.81 -1.57
CA GLU A 442 13.00 -27.72 -1.73
C GLU A 442 12.36 -26.35 -1.54
N ILE A 443 13.21 -25.38 -1.22
CA ILE A 443 12.84 -23.96 -1.29
C ILE A 443 13.02 -23.51 -2.73
N PHE A 444 11.89 -23.31 -3.41
CA PHE A 444 11.87 -22.82 -4.78
C PHE A 444 12.30 -21.35 -4.89
N SER A 445 11.84 -20.51 -3.94
CA SER A 445 12.19 -19.09 -3.86
C SER A 445 12.00 -18.54 -2.46
N ARG A 446 12.61 -17.38 -2.20
CA ARG A 446 12.49 -16.65 -0.94
C ARG A 446 12.37 -15.16 -1.22
N TYR A 447 11.47 -14.52 -0.52
CA TYR A 447 11.33 -13.06 -0.46
C TYR A 447 11.62 -12.59 0.96
N ASP A 448 12.51 -11.62 1.12
CA ASP A 448 12.86 -11.02 2.40
C ASP A 448 12.22 -9.63 2.55
N LYS A 449 11.59 -9.37 3.67
CA LYS A 449 10.96 -8.08 3.98
C LYS A 449 11.91 -6.91 3.78
N VAL A 450 11.54 -5.95 2.94
CA VAL A 450 12.37 -4.79 2.56
C VAL A 450 12.13 -3.61 3.50
N LYS A 451 10.86 -3.37 3.87
CA LYS A 451 10.47 -2.25 4.73
C LYS A 451 10.22 -2.74 6.15
N LEU A 452 11.23 -2.59 6.99
CA LEU A 452 11.15 -2.98 8.39
C LEU A 452 10.37 -1.94 9.20
N VAL A 453 9.66 -2.40 10.24
CA VAL A 453 8.91 -1.55 11.17
C VAL A 453 9.89 -0.82 12.10
N PRO A 454 9.90 0.52 12.09
CA PRO A 454 10.72 1.29 13.02
C PRO A 454 10.35 0.98 14.48
N LEU A 455 11.35 0.84 15.34
CA LEU A 455 11.26 0.47 16.76
C LEU A 455 10.74 -0.94 17.06
N GLY A 456 10.06 -1.60 16.11
CA GLY A 456 9.62 -2.99 16.23
C GLY A 456 10.65 -3.98 15.70
N GLU A 457 11.15 -3.74 14.49
CA GLU A 457 12.05 -4.65 13.77
C GLU A 457 13.47 -4.10 13.62
N TYR A 458 13.64 -2.78 13.72
CA TYR A 458 14.97 -2.13 13.77
C TYR A 458 14.89 -0.84 14.58
N ILE A 459 16.03 -0.39 15.10
CA ILE A 459 16.16 0.86 15.86
C ILE A 459 16.72 1.93 14.93
N PRO A 460 15.93 2.98 14.58
CA PRO A 460 16.47 4.12 13.84
C PRO A 460 17.59 4.79 14.64
N PHE A 461 18.68 5.18 13.95
CA PHE A 461 19.84 5.83 14.59
C PHE A 461 20.45 5.03 15.74
N GLU A 462 20.51 3.71 15.61
CA GLU A 462 21.00 2.77 16.63
C GLU A 462 22.35 3.17 17.23
N GLN A 463 23.26 3.73 16.42
CA GLN A 463 24.55 4.24 16.88
C GLN A 463 24.46 5.29 17.99
N TYR A 464 23.35 6.02 18.09
CA TYR A 464 23.08 7.03 19.11
C TYR A 464 22.12 6.56 20.21
N LEU A 465 21.19 5.67 19.88
CA LEU A 465 20.08 5.27 20.74
C LEU A 465 20.21 3.82 21.28
N GLY A 466 21.14 3.02 20.75
CA GLY A 466 21.23 1.58 21.01
C GLY A 466 21.38 1.20 22.48
N GLY A 467 22.06 2.03 23.26
CA GLY A 467 22.24 1.81 24.71
C GLY A 467 20.96 1.99 25.54
N ILE A 468 20.04 2.85 25.06
CA ILE A 468 18.77 3.17 25.76
C ILE A 468 17.65 2.24 25.30
N VAL A 469 17.62 1.91 24.02
CA VAL A 469 16.47 1.25 23.34
C VAL A 469 16.72 -0.24 23.09
N GLY A 470 17.95 -0.73 23.24
CA GLY A 470 18.33 -2.12 22.96
C GLY A 470 17.53 -3.18 23.75
N ARG A 471 16.87 -2.77 24.86
CA ARG A 471 16.00 -3.63 25.66
C ARG A 471 14.55 -3.65 25.19
N LEU A 472 14.18 -2.84 24.21
CA LEU A 472 12.78 -2.69 23.74
C LEU A 472 12.44 -3.60 22.54
N SER A 473 13.44 -4.22 21.92
CA SER A 473 13.19 -5.22 20.86
C SER A 473 13.07 -6.61 21.49
N PRO A 474 11.95 -7.34 21.27
CA PRO A 474 11.80 -8.72 21.73
C PRO A 474 12.73 -9.68 20.97
N LEU A 475 13.39 -9.21 19.93
CA LEU A 475 14.28 -9.95 19.08
C LEU A 475 15.71 -9.54 19.43
N GLU A 476 16.42 -10.39 20.17
CA GLU A 476 17.83 -10.18 20.55
C GLU A 476 18.76 -10.06 19.33
N ALA A 477 18.33 -10.55 18.18
CA ALA A 477 19.04 -10.47 16.91
C ALA A 477 18.39 -9.43 15.98
N ARG A 478 19.22 -8.67 15.27
CA ARG A 478 18.80 -7.60 14.36
C ARG A 478 18.23 -8.16 13.07
N LEU A 479 16.98 -7.80 12.76
CA LEU A 479 16.41 -8.06 11.46
C LEU A 479 17.16 -7.28 10.38
N ARG A 480 17.41 -7.93 9.26
CA ARG A 480 18.06 -7.35 8.08
C ARG A 480 17.03 -7.18 6.97
N PRO A 481 16.96 -6.01 6.33
CA PRO A 481 16.06 -5.79 5.21
C PRO A 481 16.50 -6.60 3.99
N GLY A 482 15.52 -7.00 3.20
CA GLY A 482 15.70 -7.62 1.89
C GLY A 482 16.19 -6.63 0.83
N ASN A 483 16.56 -7.16 -0.34
CA ASN A 483 16.93 -6.33 -1.48
C ASN A 483 15.68 -5.65 -2.07
N PRO A 484 15.66 -4.32 -2.24
CA PRO A 484 14.52 -3.61 -2.84
C PRO A 484 14.21 -4.01 -4.29
N THR A 485 15.13 -4.70 -4.94
CA THR A 485 14.98 -5.12 -6.33
C THR A 485 14.65 -6.60 -6.49
N GLN A 486 14.52 -7.35 -5.41
CA GLN A 486 14.20 -8.78 -5.44
C GLN A 486 12.84 -9.02 -6.11
N THR A 487 12.69 -10.19 -6.71
CA THR A 487 11.44 -10.74 -7.24
C THR A 487 11.10 -12.01 -6.47
N PHE A 488 9.83 -12.34 -6.39
CA PHE A 488 9.38 -13.58 -5.79
C PHE A 488 8.82 -14.49 -6.86
N GLU A 489 9.59 -15.50 -7.20
CA GLU A 489 9.21 -16.50 -8.20
C GLU A 489 8.31 -17.55 -7.54
N THR A 490 7.30 -17.97 -8.27
CA THR A 490 6.46 -19.12 -7.89
C THR A 490 6.30 -20.04 -9.10
N PRO A 491 5.91 -21.31 -8.93
CA PRO A 491 5.62 -22.18 -10.08
C PRO A 491 4.52 -21.62 -11.01
N PHE A 492 3.70 -20.68 -10.53
CA PHE A 492 2.61 -20.06 -11.31
C PHE A 492 3.05 -18.76 -12.00
N GLY A 493 4.26 -18.29 -11.82
CA GLY A 493 4.76 -16.99 -12.26
C GLY A 493 5.21 -16.13 -11.10
N LYS A 494 5.47 -14.85 -11.36
CA LYS A 494 5.97 -13.92 -10.33
C LYS A 494 4.84 -13.41 -9.46
N ALA A 495 5.00 -13.49 -8.15
CA ALA A 495 4.11 -12.81 -7.23
C ALA A 495 4.66 -11.43 -6.80
N ILE A 496 3.77 -10.52 -6.49
CA ILE A 496 4.03 -9.28 -5.79
C ILE A 496 3.88 -9.58 -4.30
N VAL A 497 4.90 -9.33 -3.51
CA VAL A 497 4.85 -9.59 -2.07
C VAL A 497 4.89 -8.30 -1.29
N GLY A 498 3.98 -8.17 -0.32
CA GLY A 498 3.99 -7.12 0.68
C GLY A 498 3.84 -7.69 2.08
N ILE A 499 4.94 -7.79 2.83
CA ILE A 499 4.92 -8.32 4.20
C ILE A 499 4.52 -7.21 5.17
N CYS A 500 3.30 -7.29 5.73
CA CYS A 500 2.80 -6.43 6.81
C CYS A 500 3.00 -4.93 6.49
N TYR A 501 3.87 -4.22 7.21
CA TYR A 501 4.15 -2.78 7.06
C TYR A 501 4.50 -2.34 5.62
N GLU A 502 4.99 -3.23 4.77
CA GLU A 502 5.27 -2.92 3.36
C GLU A 502 4.02 -2.47 2.61
N THR A 503 2.82 -2.87 3.07
CA THR A 503 1.54 -2.45 2.50
C THR A 503 1.32 -0.93 2.54
N ALA A 504 1.99 -0.20 3.43
CA ALA A 504 1.94 1.26 3.45
C ALA A 504 2.60 1.93 2.23
N PHE A 505 3.39 1.19 1.43
CA PHE A 505 4.25 1.75 0.38
C PHE A 505 3.79 1.36 -1.03
N ALA A 506 2.87 2.10 -1.63
CA ALA A 506 2.33 1.82 -2.97
C ALA A 506 3.42 1.61 -4.05
N LYS A 507 4.51 2.38 -3.99
CA LYS A 507 5.66 2.26 -4.91
C LYS A 507 6.35 0.88 -4.81
N HIS A 508 6.25 0.21 -3.66
CA HIS A 508 6.81 -1.12 -3.45
C HIS A 508 6.09 -2.16 -4.32
N PHE A 509 4.76 -2.11 -4.35
CA PHE A 509 3.90 -2.96 -5.19
C PHE A 509 4.05 -2.64 -6.66
N GLN A 510 4.01 -1.36 -7.03
CA GLN A 510 4.19 -0.88 -8.40
C GLN A 510 5.49 -1.40 -9.02
N ARG A 511 6.60 -1.36 -8.30
CA ARG A 511 7.90 -1.83 -8.80
C ARG A 511 7.92 -3.33 -9.09
N GLN A 512 7.28 -4.13 -8.26
CA GLN A 512 7.18 -5.58 -8.45
C GLN A 512 6.22 -5.90 -9.60
N ALA A 513 5.08 -5.20 -9.72
CA ALA A 513 4.17 -5.31 -10.86
C ALA A 513 4.87 -4.97 -12.19
N ALA A 514 5.64 -3.88 -12.22
CA ALA A 514 6.41 -3.46 -13.40
C ALA A 514 7.48 -4.50 -13.83
N ARG A 515 7.93 -5.35 -12.89
CA ARG A 515 8.88 -6.46 -13.14
C ARG A 515 8.19 -7.77 -13.48
N GLY A 516 6.90 -7.75 -13.74
CA GLY A 516 6.12 -8.89 -14.16
C GLY A 516 5.42 -9.65 -13.04
N GLY A 517 5.20 -9.03 -11.88
CA GLY A 517 4.36 -9.60 -10.83
C GLY A 517 2.91 -9.72 -11.30
N GLU A 518 2.31 -10.90 -11.14
CA GLU A 518 1.03 -11.27 -11.74
C GLU A 518 -0.13 -11.30 -10.74
N PHE A 519 0.14 -11.47 -9.46
CA PHE A 519 -0.80 -11.48 -8.33
C PHE A 519 -0.10 -11.02 -7.06
N ILE A 520 -0.88 -10.60 -6.04
CA ILE A 520 -0.37 -10.05 -4.79
C ILE A 520 -0.55 -11.07 -3.66
N LEU A 521 0.53 -11.29 -2.89
CA LEU A 521 0.53 -12.04 -1.64
C LEU A 521 0.87 -11.10 -0.49
N GLY A 522 -0.03 -11.01 0.50
CA GLY A 522 0.10 -10.14 1.67
C GLY A 522 0.18 -10.92 2.99
N PRO A 523 1.29 -11.59 3.32
CA PRO A 523 1.44 -12.20 4.64
C PRO A 523 1.62 -11.10 5.70
N SER A 524 0.85 -11.15 6.79
CA SER A 524 0.85 -10.11 7.83
C SER A 524 0.67 -10.66 9.24
N ASN A 525 1.04 -9.86 10.23
CA ASN A 525 0.80 -10.16 11.62
C ASN A 525 0.34 -8.87 12.32
N ASP A 526 -0.95 -8.75 12.54
CA ASP A 526 -1.61 -7.57 13.08
C ASP A 526 -1.92 -7.71 14.59
N ASP A 527 -1.30 -8.69 15.27
CA ASP A 527 -1.45 -8.88 16.71
C ASP A 527 -0.93 -7.67 17.49
N HIS A 528 -1.53 -7.33 18.60
CA HIS A 528 -1.42 -6.16 19.48
C HIS A 528 -2.30 -4.96 19.10
N TYR A 529 -2.71 -4.81 17.83
CA TYR A 529 -3.47 -3.65 17.42
C TYR A 529 -4.96 -3.87 17.58
N SER A 530 -5.67 -2.78 17.86
CA SER A 530 -7.13 -2.76 17.80
C SER A 530 -7.62 -2.98 16.36
N GLU A 531 -8.91 -3.19 16.19
CA GLU A 531 -9.55 -3.37 14.87
C GLU A 531 -9.20 -2.31 13.83
N THR A 532 -8.88 -1.09 14.26
CA THR A 532 -8.53 0.04 13.39
C THR A 532 -7.36 -0.26 12.46
N MET A 533 -6.28 -0.83 12.97
CA MET A 533 -5.09 -1.10 12.15
C MET A 533 -5.33 -2.21 11.11
N PRO A 534 -5.88 -3.39 11.47
CA PRO A 534 -6.25 -4.41 10.50
C PRO A 534 -7.23 -3.92 9.44
N ALA A 535 -8.21 -3.08 9.80
CA ALA A 535 -9.15 -2.51 8.85
C ALA A 535 -8.47 -1.52 7.87
N GLN A 536 -7.57 -0.66 8.37
CA GLN A 536 -6.75 0.19 7.51
C GLN A 536 -5.82 -0.63 6.63
N HIS A 537 -5.27 -1.74 7.11
CA HIS A 537 -4.44 -2.66 6.33
C HIS A 537 -5.23 -3.26 5.16
N HIS A 538 -6.46 -3.72 5.43
CA HIS A 538 -7.35 -4.21 4.38
C HIS A 538 -7.70 -3.12 3.35
N ALA A 539 -7.94 -1.88 3.80
CA ALA A 539 -8.17 -0.75 2.91
C ALA A 539 -6.98 -0.47 1.97
N LEU A 540 -5.73 -0.70 2.44
CA LEU A 540 -4.53 -0.62 1.60
C LEU A 540 -4.47 -1.74 0.56
N ASP A 541 -4.88 -2.97 0.90
CA ASP A 541 -4.95 -4.08 -0.07
C ASP A 541 -5.91 -3.77 -1.22
N VAL A 542 -7.08 -3.19 -0.90
CA VAL A 542 -8.04 -2.72 -1.90
C VAL A 542 -7.39 -1.74 -2.87
N MET A 543 -6.61 -0.78 -2.35
CA MET A 543 -5.87 0.17 -3.18
C MET A 543 -4.85 -0.54 -4.07
N HIS A 544 -4.03 -1.44 -3.52
CA HIS A 544 -2.97 -2.11 -4.28
C HIS A 544 -3.53 -3.05 -5.35
N ALA A 545 -4.65 -3.71 -5.08
CA ALA A 545 -5.34 -4.52 -6.08
C ALA A 545 -5.78 -3.67 -7.28
N ILE A 546 -6.32 -2.47 -7.03
CA ILE A 546 -6.76 -1.52 -8.07
C ILE A 546 -5.59 -0.91 -8.82
N GLU A 547 -4.63 -0.32 -8.11
CA GLU A 547 -3.48 0.40 -8.68
C GLU A 547 -2.69 -0.45 -9.68
N ASN A 548 -2.49 -1.71 -9.31
CA ASN A 548 -1.69 -2.65 -10.08
C ASN A 548 -2.53 -3.53 -11.01
N ASP A 549 -3.86 -3.46 -10.94
CA ASP A 549 -4.81 -4.33 -11.64
C ASP A 549 -4.51 -5.81 -11.37
N ARG A 550 -4.38 -6.20 -10.08
CA ARG A 550 -3.99 -7.53 -9.61
C ARG A 550 -4.98 -8.09 -8.59
N TRP A 551 -5.14 -9.41 -8.59
CA TRP A 551 -5.75 -10.11 -7.47
C TRP A 551 -4.83 -10.06 -6.27
N ALA A 552 -5.39 -9.86 -5.09
CA ALA A 552 -4.66 -9.85 -3.84
C ALA A 552 -5.23 -10.88 -2.86
N ALA A 553 -4.32 -11.66 -2.27
CA ALA A 553 -4.60 -12.61 -1.21
C ALA A 553 -3.79 -12.21 0.03
N ARG A 554 -4.50 -11.90 1.11
CA ARG A 554 -3.89 -11.61 2.42
C ARG A 554 -4.10 -12.78 3.37
N ALA A 555 -3.03 -13.21 4.03
CA ALA A 555 -3.08 -14.08 5.19
C ALA A 555 -2.57 -13.33 6.42
N THR A 556 -3.38 -13.18 7.44
CA THR A 556 -2.98 -12.54 8.71
C THR A 556 -2.94 -13.55 9.84
N ASN A 557 -2.20 -13.23 10.90
CA ASN A 557 -2.23 -14.06 12.11
C ASN A 557 -3.51 -13.84 12.93
N THR A 558 -3.84 -12.58 13.24
CA THR A 558 -4.97 -12.21 14.11
C THR A 558 -5.88 -11.13 13.51
N GLY A 559 -5.43 -10.45 12.45
CA GLY A 559 -6.18 -9.39 11.77
C GLY A 559 -7.18 -9.92 10.73
N TYR A 560 -7.44 -9.15 9.70
CA TYR A 560 -8.31 -9.53 8.59
C TYR A 560 -7.52 -10.20 7.46
N SER A 561 -7.71 -11.50 7.27
CA SER A 561 -7.33 -12.18 6.03
C SER A 561 -8.38 -11.90 4.97
N ALA A 562 -8.00 -11.78 3.69
CA ALA A 562 -8.94 -11.37 2.64
C ALA A 562 -8.52 -11.80 1.25
N ILE A 563 -9.51 -11.88 0.35
CA ILE A 563 -9.33 -11.96 -1.10
C ILE A 563 -9.95 -10.71 -1.73
N VAL A 564 -9.16 -9.99 -2.51
CA VAL A 564 -9.57 -8.76 -3.21
C VAL A 564 -9.32 -8.91 -4.71
N ASN A 565 -10.33 -8.58 -5.51
CA ASN A 565 -10.19 -8.62 -6.96
C ASN A 565 -9.56 -7.32 -7.52
N PRO A 566 -9.13 -7.27 -8.80
CA PRO A 566 -8.50 -6.10 -9.43
C PRO A 566 -9.37 -4.84 -9.49
N ARG A 567 -10.66 -4.94 -9.17
CA ARG A 567 -11.57 -3.77 -9.06
C ARG A 567 -11.71 -3.27 -7.62
N GLY A 568 -10.98 -3.88 -6.68
CA GLY A 568 -11.04 -3.54 -5.28
C GLY A 568 -12.23 -4.16 -4.54
N ARG A 569 -13.00 -5.05 -5.18
CA ARG A 569 -14.07 -5.75 -4.49
C ARG A 569 -13.48 -6.83 -3.62
N THR A 570 -13.76 -6.77 -2.33
CA THR A 570 -13.47 -7.84 -1.38
C THR A 570 -14.47 -8.97 -1.60
N LEU A 571 -13.96 -10.16 -1.94
CA LEU A 571 -14.78 -11.36 -2.18
C LEU A 571 -14.97 -12.14 -0.90
N TRP A 572 -13.95 -12.17 -0.06
CA TRP A 572 -13.97 -12.77 1.25
C TRP A 572 -13.09 -11.98 2.21
N ILE A 573 -13.50 -11.93 3.47
CA ILE A 573 -12.75 -11.36 4.58
C ILE A 573 -13.02 -12.19 5.84
N SER A 574 -11.97 -12.51 6.59
CA SER A 574 -12.07 -13.30 7.82
C SER A 574 -12.57 -12.48 9.02
N SER A 575 -12.91 -13.17 10.07
CA SER A 575 -13.11 -12.56 11.40
C SER A 575 -11.77 -12.31 12.10
N MET A 576 -11.71 -11.27 12.94
CA MET A 576 -10.52 -11.02 13.76
C MET A 576 -10.38 -12.04 14.90
N ASN A 577 -9.13 -12.31 15.28
CA ASN A 577 -8.79 -13.16 16.43
C ASN A 577 -9.45 -14.55 16.38
N THR A 578 -9.61 -15.11 15.20
CA THR A 578 -10.14 -16.45 14.95
C THR A 578 -9.10 -17.32 14.25
N TYR A 579 -9.11 -18.61 14.51
CA TYR A 579 -8.45 -19.58 13.63
C TYR A 579 -9.39 -19.88 12.48
N GLU A 580 -8.97 -19.58 11.25
CA GLU A 580 -9.85 -19.69 10.09
C GLU A 580 -9.08 -20.22 8.87
N LEU A 581 -9.72 -21.10 8.13
CA LEU A 581 -9.24 -21.67 6.88
C LEU A 581 -10.18 -21.26 5.76
N HIS A 582 -9.64 -20.75 4.66
CA HIS A 582 -10.42 -20.35 3.51
C HIS A 582 -9.76 -20.82 2.21
N ALA A 583 -10.58 -21.25 1.27
CA ALA A 583 -10.16 -21.65 -0.07
C ALA A 583 -10.90 -20.80 -1.11
N ASP A 584 -10.17 -20.25 -2.08
CA ASP A 584 -10.74 -19.43 -3.16
C ASP A 584 -9.87 -19.53 -4.42
N THR A 585 -10.31 -18.91 -5.49
CA THR A 585 -9.56 -18.83 -6.74
C THR A 585 -9.17 -17.39 -7.04
N ILE A 586 -7.87 -17.15 -7.22
CA ILE A 586 -7.35 -15.90 -7.77
C ILE A 586 -6.86 -16.14 -9.20
N TYR A 587 -6.68 -15.06 -9.96
CA TYR A 587 -6.26 -15.16 -11.36
C TYR A 587 -5.02 -14.33 -11.61
N ARG A 588 -4.03 -14.91 -12.28
CA ARG A 588 -2.83 -14.23 -12.74
C ARG A 588 -3.19 -13.16 -13.77
N ARG A 589 -2.51 -12.02 -13.73
CA ARG A 589 -2.74 -10.91 -14.67
C ARG A 589 -1.42 -10.28 -15.05
N GLN A 590 -1.26 -9.99 -16.34
CA GLN A 590 -0.06 -9.32 -16.88
C GLN A 590 -0.36 -7.92 -17.44
N THR A 591 -1.60 -7.44 -17.21
CA THR A 591 -2.01 -6.09 -17.58
C THR A 591 -1.10 -5.05 -16.91
N GLN A 592 -0.86 -3.92 -17.59
CA GLN A 592 -0.05 -2.84 -17.03
C GLN A 592 -0.88 -1.56 -17.03
N THR A 593 -1.25 -1.10 -15.85
CA THR A 593 -1.86 0.23 -15.66
C THR A 593 -0.85 1.32 -16.02
N LEU A 594 -1.31 2.55 -16.25
CA LEU A 594 -0.39 3.67 -16.47
C LEU A 594 0.51 3.89 -15.24
N TYR A 595 -0.03 3.66 -14.03
CA TYR A 595 0.76 3.71 -12.81
C TYR A 595 1.87 2.65 -12.78
N VAL A 596 1.58 1.41 -13.17
CA VAL A 596 2.61 0.35 -13.25
C VAL A 596 3.71 0.72 -14.22
N ARG A 597 3.36 1.31 -15.38
CA ARG A 597 4.33 1.68 -16.43
C ARG A 597 5.19 2.87 -16.06
N TRP A 598 4.58 3.95 -15.54
CA TRP A 598 5.22 5.25 -15.40
C TRP A 598 5.37 5.71 -13.95
N GLY A 599 4.84 4.93 -12.98
CA GLY A 599 4.84 5.33 -11.57
C GLY A 599 3.99 6.57 -11.33
N ASP A 600 4.37 7.36 -10.35
CA ASP A 600 3.70 8.62 -10.01
C ASP A 600 4.13 9.78 -10.93
N TRP A 601 3.71 9.71 -12.20
CA TRP A 601 4.01 10.73 -13.21
C TRP A 601 3.18 12.01 -13.01
N LEU A 602 1.94 11.89 -12.47
CA LEU A 602 1.04 13.03 -12.29
C LEU A 602 1.62 14.07 -11.33
N THR A 603 2.22 13.64 -10.23
CA THR A 603 2.87 14.54 -9.28
C THR A 603 3.95 15.39 -9.95
N LEU A 604 4.76 14.81 -10.84
CA LEU A 604 5.79 15.56 -11.58
C LEU A 604 5.17 16.59 -12.53
N VAL A 605 4.11 16.20 -13.24
CA VAL A 605 3.37 17.11 -14.14
C VAL A 605 2.74 18.25 -13.35
N LEU A 606 2.09 17.95 -12.23
CA LEU A 606 1.47 18.97 -11.38
C LEU A 606 2.49 19.96 -10.82
N LEU A 607 3.65 19.48 -10.36
CA LEU A 607 4.75 20.33 -9.89
C LEU A 607 5.29 21.22 -11.02
N GLY A 608 5.48 20.66 -12.22
CA GLY A 608 5.90 21.42 -13.40
C GLY A 608 4.89 22.52 -13.79
N LEU A 609 3.60 22.18 -13.88
CA LEU A 609 2.53 23.13 -14.18
C LEU A 609 2.39 24.19 -13.08
N GLY A 610 2.51 23.81 -11.82
CA GLY A 610 2.51 24.73 -10.68
C GLY A 610 3.68 25.74 -10.74
N ALA A 611 4.87 25.27 -11.08
CA ALA A 611 6.06 26.12 -11.26
C ALA A 611 5.89 27.07 -12.45
N ILE A 612 5.46 26.59 -13.60
CA ILE A 612 5.19 27.43 -14.78
C ILE A 612 4.14 28.50 -14.45
N GLY A 613 3.04 28.10 -13.84
CA GLY A 613 1.98 29.02 -13.43
C GLY A 613 2.47 30.09 -12.45
N TRP A 614 3.38 29.73 -11.54
CA TRP A 614 4.04 30.67 -10.64
C TRP A 614 4.87 31.70 -11.41
N PHE A 615 5.75 31.26 -12.32
CA PHE A 615 6.63 32.17 -13.08
C PHE A 615 5.85 33.08 -14.02
N VAL A 616 4.82 32.57 -14.70
CA VAL A 616 3.99 33.36 -15.63
C VAL A 616 3.07 34.34 -14.91
N GLY A 617 2.55 33.94 -13.75
CA GLY A 617 1.62 34.78 -12.97
C GLY A 617 2.30 35.75 -12.01
N SER A 618 3.61 35.64 -11.75
CA SER A 618 4.34 36.59 -10.91
C SER A 618 4.53 37.91 -11.64
N PRO A 619 4.09 39.03 -11.10
CA PRO A 619 4.44 40.34 -11.70
C PRO A 619 5.97 40.50 -11.65
N ARG A 620 6.54 40.83 -12.82
CA ARG A 620 7.95 41.24 -12.95
C ARG A 620 8.20 42.55 -12.21
#